data_289a1cbcafedcdae0da8f01923a5d0f8
#
_entry.id   289a1cbcafedcdae0da8f01923a5d0f8
#
_cell.length_a   1.000
_cell.length_b   1.000
_cell.length_c   1.000
_cell.angle_alpha   90.00
_cell.angle_beta   90.00
_cell.angle_gamma   90.00
#
_symmetry.space_group_name_H-M   'P 1'
#
loop_
_entity.id
_entity.type
_entity.pdbx_description
1 polymer ?
#
loop_
_entity_poly.entity_id
_entity_poly.type
_entity_poly.pdbx_seq_one_letter_code
_entity_poly.pdbx_strand_id
1 'polypeptide(L)'
;MGTVIHSAMQDYESSSTAQDCVNPLTETPGSLDGALGLLQLSSLAQELGAESVAEGARELAVRVSEGRFYVACIGQFKRGKSTLLNALVGHKVVPTGFVPVTAVPTVVRFGDELHARIRMRDGSWQDIAMSDLKEYVTEELNHENKRGVDGAEVFVPSPLLSTGMCLVDTPGLGSVFTGNTATTQEFIPHIDAALVVVGADPPIAGEELALVESIGTQVQDLILVINKADRTSDPERAAAVKFTREILEKRLHRPMGEVFEVSAAERMENQGPLRDWEKLLASLHDLVEDSGRNLVRAACDRGLQRLSEQLLAIISEDRDALQRPVEESERRIELMKETISEAERSMHELDYLFMAEQHRISDLLGDRHKQFFGSAWTESEAQFNKDLQSVALGFGPSYRRRVMHLAQKISRRKVMPWLKPEQEEGEHQYRAVALRFVEMCNSFLRKLAGAGLSELTRMPHALDPEKGLRVRSRFVFEDFIGTAQPPSPLRWLADVFLPLVGARKVITNEASEFLRHLLEINCARVQNDVLNRIQDSRGRLEAEIRKLLHEVSRIAEQALDRARKVKEEGTPAVQSAIERLNRIERNVSALV
;
A
#
# COMPACT_ATOMS: atom_id res chain seq x y z
N MET A 1 14.46 17.06 36.92
CA MET A 1 14.12 16.69 35.52
C MET A 1 15.14 15.74 34.90
N GLY A 2 16.44 15.88 35.10
CA GLY A 2 17.46 14.92 34.62
C GLY A 2 17.35 13.49 35.18
N THR A 3 16.78 13.33 36.37
CA THR A 3 16.70 12.05 37.10
C THR A 3 15.58 11.13 36.60
N VAL A 4 14.54 11.66 35.99
CA VAL A 4 13.40 10.88 35.46
C VAL A 4 13.74 10.27 34.10
N ILE A 5 14.56 10.97 33.31
CA ILE A 5 15.06 10.45 32.01
C ILE A 5 16.03 9.30 32.25
N HIS A 6 16.84 9.39 33.29
CA HIS A 6 17.82 8.35 33.66
C HIS A 6 17.13 7.08 34.19
N SER A 7 15.99 7.19 34.88
CA SER A 7 15.22 6.05 35.37
C SER A 7 14.47 5.32 34.26
N ALA A 8 13.86 6.04 33.31
CA ALA A 8 13.16 5.43 32.17
C ALA A 8 14.13 4.75 31.18
N MET A 9 15.39 5.19 31.12
CA MET A 9 16.46 4.53 30.35
C MET A 9 17.07 3.34 31.12
N GLN A 10 17.18 3.41 32.45
CA GLN A 10 17.76 2.31 33.25
C GLN A 10 16.91 1.05 33.30
N ASP A 11 15.59 1.17 33.24
CA ASP A 11 14.71 -0.02 33.18
C ASP A 11 14.80 -0.77 31.84
N TYR A 12 15.33 -0.11 30.80
CA TYR A 12 15.56 -0.70 29.47
C TYR A 12 17.01 -1.20 29.27
N GLU A 13 17.99 -0.58 29.96
CA GLU A 13 19.41 -0.95 29.88
C GLU A 13 19.77 -2.23 30.64
N SER A 14 18.87 -2.78 31.45
CA SER A 14 19.15 -4.02 32.20
C SER A 14 19.14 -5.31 31.35
N SER A 15 18.95 -5.21 30.03
CA SER A 15 18.99 -6.38 29.12
C SER A 15 19.98 -6.28 27.95
N SER A 16 20.88 -5.29 27.90
CA SER A 16 21.83 -5.15 26.78
C SER A 16 23.21 -4.72 27.24
N THR A 17 24.12 -5.70 27.33
CA THR A 17 25.57 -5.45 27.32
C THR A 17 26.09 -5.68 25.90
N ALA A 18 26.28 -4.60 25.11
CA ALA A 18 27.01 -4.64 23.85
C ALA A 18 27.81 -3.36 23.63
N GLN A 19 29.07 -3.56 23.26
CA GLN A 19 30.05 -2.51 22.96
C GLN A 19 29.70 -1.75 21.67
N ASP A 20 29.63 -0.46 21.78
CA ASP A 20 29.88 0.65 20.84
C ASP A 20 29.84 0.36 19.31
N CYS A 21 28.64 0.23 18.75
CA CYS A 21 28.34 0.81 17.43
C CYS A 21 27.39 1.99 17.64
N VAL A 22 27.94 3.18 17.88
CA VAL A 22 27.16 4.40 18.04
C VAL A 22 26.52 4.74 16.69
N ASN A 23 25.20 4.70 16.61
CA ASN A 23 24.46 5.15 15.43
C ASN A 23 24.73 6.66 15.25
N PRO A 24 25.30 7.13 14.11
CA PRO A 24 25.66 8.52 13.90
C PRO A 24 24.46 9.48 13.92
N LEU A 25 23.23 8.97 13.95
CA LEU A 25 21.99 9.76 13.98
C LEU A 25 21.50 10.07 15.40
N THR A 26 22.08 9.45 16.46
CA THR A 26 21.62 9.61 17.86
C THR A 26 22.13 10.85 18.58
N GLU A 27 23.20 11.49 18.12
CA GLU A 27 23.91 12.58 18.83
C GLU A 27 23.53 14.00 18.38
N THR A 28 22.32 14.23 17.84
CA THR A 28 21.96 15.57 17.41
C THR A 28 21.00 16.27 18.38
N PRO A 29 21.24 17.58 18.73
CA PRO A 29 20.34 18.34 19.59
C PRO A 29 18.87 18.31 19.15
N GLY A 30 18.60 18.31 17.84
CA GLY A 30 17.25 18.32 17.30
C GLY A 30 16.46 16.99 17.43
N SER A 31 17.14 15.83 17.51
CA SER A 31 16.46 14.54 17.74
C SER A 31 16.09 14.38 19.22
N LEU A 32 16.90 14.89 20.13
CA LEU A 32 16.63 14.89 21.56
C LEU A 32 15.48 15.83 21.92
N ASP A 33 15.42 17.02 21.32
CA ASP A 33 14.33 17.98 21.55
C ASP A 33 12.98 17.42 21.03
N GLY A 34 12.98 16.79 19.86
CA GLY A 34 11.79 16.14 19.31
C GLY A 34 11.31 14.94 20.15
N ALA A 35 12.22 14.08 20.60
CA ALA A 35 11.89 12.97 21.49
C ALA A 35 11.34 13.47 22.84
N LEU A 36 11.87 14.57 23.39
CA LEU A 36 11.34 15.20 24.60
C LEU A 36 9.91 15.73 24.39
N GLY A 37 9.62 16.36 23.26
CA GLY A 37 8.26 16.80 22.91
C GLY A 37 7.26 15.64 22.86
N LEU A 38 7.66 14.52 22.27
CA LEU A 38 6.84 13.29 22.22
C LEU A 38 6.64 12.66 23.61
N LEU A 39 7.65 12.64 24.46
CA LEU A 39 7.53 12.17 25.85
C LEU A 39 6.62 13.09 26.69
N GLN A 40 6.68 14.39 26.48
CA GLN A 40 5.76 15.35 27.10
C GLN A 40 4.32 15.10 26.64
N LEU A 41 4.12 14.90 25.35
CA LEU A 41 2.80 14.54 24.79
C LEU A 41 2.29 13.23 25.37
N SER A 42 3.15 12.18 25.50
CA SER A 42 2.81 10.93 26.15
C SER A 42 2.35 11.12 27.58
N SER A 43 3.06 11.95 28.36
CA SER A 43 2.68 12.25 29.76
C SER A 43 1.34 12.98 29.84
N LEU A 44 1.08 13.95 28.96
CA LEU A 44 -0.21 14.66 28.90
C LEU A 44 -1.36 13.73 28.50
N ALA A 45 -1.12 12.83 27.55
CA ALA A 45 -2.09 11.83 27.12
C ALA A 45 -2.39 10.82 28.26
N GLN A 46 -1.38 10.41 29.01
CA GLN A 46 -1.53 9.51 30.16
C GLN A 46 -2.31 10.19 31.29
N GLU A 47 -2.08 11.48 31.53
CA GLU A 47 -2.87 12.28 32.49
C GLU A 47 -4.38 12.28 32.14
N LEU A 48 -4.72 12.22 30.85
CA LEU A 48 -6.11 12.13 30.35
C LEU A 48 -6.65 10.71 30.26
N GLY A 49 -5.84 9.67 30.49
CA GLY A 49 -6.23 8.29 30.26
C GLY A 49 -6.38 7.96 28.77
N ALA A 50 -5.71 8.70 27.88
CA ALA A 50 -5.67 8.45 26.45
C ALA A 50 -4.51 7.49 26.11
N GLU A 51 -4.60 6.24 26.58
CA GLU A 51 -3.51 5.26 26.55
C GLU A 51 -2.95 5.03 25.15
N SER A 52 -3.80 4.95 24.10
CA SER A 52 -3.34 4.73 22.72
C SER A 52 -2.47 5.87 22.20
N VAL A 53 -2.80 7.11 22.55
CA VAL A 53 -1.99 8.29 22.17
C VAL A 53 -0.70 8.32 22.99
N ALA A 54 -0.79 8.00 24.28
CA ALA A 54 0.35 7.97 25.19
C ALA A 54 1.40 6.93 24.73
N GLU A 55 0.94 5.74 24.38
CA GLU A 55 1.81 4.66 23.89
C GLU A 55 2.41 4.98 22.52
N GLY A 56 1.59 5.44 21.58
CA GLY A 56 2.07 5.86 20.25
C GLY A 56 3.12 6.98 20.32
N ALA A 57 2.96 7.95 21.24
CA ALA A 57 3.94 8.99 21.45
C ALA A 57 5.24 8.44 22.07
N ARG A 58 5.16 7.49 23.00
CA ARG A 58 6.32 6.85 23.62
C ARG A 58 7.11 6.00 22.62
N GLU A 59 6.42 5.17 21.82
CA GLU A 59 7.07 4.36 20.78
C GLU A 59 7.79 5.21 19.75
N LEU A 60 7.15 6.30 19.32
CA LEU A 60 7.77 7.22 18.38
C LEU A 60 8.96 7.96 19.02
N ALA A 61 8.87 8.35 20.30
CA ALA A 61 9.98 8.97 21.01
C ALA A 61 11.21 8.04 21.08
N VAL A 62 11.00 6.75 21.38
CA VAL A 62 12.07 5.73 21.36
C VAL A 62 12.65 5.59 19.95
N ARG A 63 11.81 5.50 18.93
CA ARG A 63 12.25 5.41 17.54
C ARG A 63 13.13 6.61 17.14
N VAL A 64 12.70 7.82 17.47
CA VAL A 64 13.41 9.07 17.16
C VAL A 64 14.71 9.17 17.96
N SER A 65 14.71 8.81 19.26
CA SER A 65 15.92 8.85 20.09
C SER A 65 16.98 7.84 19.64
N GLU A 66 16.58 6.71 19.08
CA GLU A 66 17.47 5.71 18.48
C GLU A 66 17.91 6.09 17.05
N GLY A 67 17.48 7.24 16.53
CA GLY A 67 17.81 7.69 15.18
C GLY A 67 17.24 6.76 14.09
N ARG A 68 16.11 6.10 14.33
CA ARG A 68 15.53 5.12 13.41
C ARG A 68 14.53 5.76 12.46
N PHE A 69 14.62 5.38 11.18
CA PHE A 69 13.68 5.77 10.13
C PHE A 69 13.29 4.56 9.29
N TYR A 70 12.09 4.60 8.72
CA TYR A 70 11.47 3.49 8.00
C TYR A 70 11.56 3.67 6.48
N VAL A 71 12.21 2.70 5.83
CA VAL A 71 12.28 2.57 4.37
C VAL A 71 11.37 1.43 3.94
N ALA A 72 10.21 1.75 3.39
CA ALA A 72 9.24 0.74 3.00
C ALA A 72 9.51 0.17 1.61
N CYS A 73 9.48 -1.15 1.48
CA CYS A 73 9.44 -1.83 0.18
C CYS A 73 8.01 -1.85 -0.34
N ILE A 74 7.75 -1.11 -1.40
CA ILE A 74 6.43 -0.97 -2.02
C ILE A 74 6.45 -1.51 -3.45
N GLY A 75 5.34 -2.07 -3.87
CA GLY A 75 5.16 -2.66 -5.20
C GLY A 75 4.10 -3.76 -5.18
N GLN A 76 3.68 -4.16 -6.36
CA GLN A 76 2.66 -5.19 -6.54
C GLN A 76 3.12 -6.57 -6.02
N PHE A 77 2.15 -7.44 -5.80
CA PHE A 77 2.42 -8.84 -5.50
C PHE A 77 3.31 -9.50 -6.58
N LYS A 78 4.22 -10.38 -6.16
CA LYS A 78 5.22 -11.05 -7.03
C LYS A 78 6.33 -10.17 -7.61
N ARG A 79 6.46 -8.91 -7.24
CA ARG A 79 7.62 -8.08 -7.67
C ARG A 79 8.93 -8.47 -7.00
N GLY A 80 8.86 -9.26 -5.92
CA GLY A 80 10.04 -9.76 -5.21
C GLY A 80 10.53 -8.83 -4.10
N LYS A 81 9.63 -8.06 -3.46
CA LYS A 81 9.92 -7.18 -2.32
C LYS A 81 10.63 -7.91 -1.19
N SER A 82 10.01 -8.96 -0.65
CA SER A 82 10.58 -9.77 0.44
C SER A 82 11.92 -10.41 0.06
N THR A 83 12.08 -10.83 -1.22
CA THR A 83 13.35 -11.36 -1.71
C THR A 83 14.42 -10.27 -1.76
N LEU A 84 14.05 -9.05 -2.18
CA LEU A 84 14.96 -7.91 -2.22
C LEU A 84 15.40 -7.52 -0.79
N LEU A 85 14.46 -7.46 0.15
CA LEU A 85 14.78 -7.22 1.55
C LEU A 85 15.76 -8.25 2.11
N ASN A 86 15.48 -9.53 1.93
CA ASN A 86 16.38 -10.61 2.35
C ASN A 86 17.78 -10.46 1.72
N ALA A 87 17.85 -10.09 0.44
CA ALA A 87 19.13 -9.88 -0.25
C ALA A 87 19.89 -8.66 0.30
N LEU A 88 19.20 -7.56 0.63
CA LEU A 88 19.81 -6.35 1.20
C LEU A 88 20.39 -6.60 2.60
N VAL A 89 19.70 -7.37 3.43
CA VAL A 89 20.18 -7.68 4.78
C VAL A 89 21.12 -8.89 4.83
N GLY A 90 21.24 -9.65 3.74
CA GLY A 90 22.11 -10.83 3.64
C GLY A 90 21.56 -12.08 4.32
N HIS A 91 20.32 -12.06 4.82
CA HIS A 91 19.69 -13.15 5.57
C HIS A 91 18.27 -13.42 5.10
N LYS A 92 17.82 -14.69 5.13
CA LYS A 92 16.44 -15.08 4.80
C LYS A 92 15.54 -14.88 6.03
N VAL A 93 15.14 -13.65 6.28
CA VAL A 93 14.39 -13.26 7.49
C VAL A 93 12.92 -12.99 7.24
N VAL A 94 12.58 -12.53 6.04
CA VAL A 94 11.19 -12.30 5.64
C VAL A 94 10.72 -13.48 4.78
N PRO A 95 9.51 -14.04 5.05
CA PRO A 95 8.98 -15.15 4.25
C PRO A 95 8.84 -14.79 2.77
N THR A 96 9.22 -15.72 1.89
CA THR A 96 9.08 -15.58 0.44
C THR A 96 8.25 -16.74 -0.12
N GLY A 97 7.38 -16.50 -1.10
CA GLY A 97 6.54 -17.57 -1.67
C GLY A 97 5.81 -17.19 -2.96
N PHE A 98 5.10 -18.17 -3.53
CA PHE A 98 4.30 -18.00 -4.76
C PHE A 98 2.86 -17.52 -4.50
N VAL A 99 2.37 -17.68 -3.27
CA VAL A 99 1.07 -17.18 -2.79
C VAL A 99 1.30 -15.84 -2.08
N PRO A 100 0.31 -14.93 -1.97
CA PRO A 100 0.46 -13.71 -1.15
C PRO A 100 0.97 -14.07 0.24
N VAL A 101 2.20 -13.60 0.56
CA VAL A 101 2.91 -14.10 1.75
C VAL A 101 2.70 -13.17 2.93
N THR A 102 2.79 -11.86 2.70
CA THR A 102 2.79 -10.88 3.80
C THR A 102 1.37 -10.41 4.08
N ALA A 103 0.83 -10.72 5.26
CA ALA A 103 -0.48 -10.29 5.74
C ALA A 103 -0.39 -9.06 6.66
N VAL A 104 0.73 -8.87 7.35
CA VAL A 104 0.97 -7.75 8.27
C VAL A 104 2.33 -7.10 7.99
N PRO A 105 2.50 -5.79 8.23
CA PRO A 105 3.79 -5.11 8.06
C PRO A 105 4.86 -5.76 8.92
N THR A 106 6.02 -6.02 8.32
CA THR A 106 7.18 -6.59 9.01
C THR A 106 8.36 -5.63 8.94
N VAL A 107 8.78 -5.11 10.09
CA VAL A 107 9.92 -4.19 10.22
C VAL A 107 11.18 -5.01 10.45
N VAL A 108 12.16 -4.88 9.57
CA VAL A 108 13.49 -5.50 9.71
C VAL A 108 14.46 -4.42 10.18
N ARG A 109 15.03 -4.59 11.36
CA ARG A 109 15.91 -3.61 12.01
C ARG A 109 17.20 -4.25 12.53
N PHE A 110 18.13 -3.43 12.94
CA PHE A 110 19.37 -3.90 13.53
C PHE A 110 19.13 -4.60 14.87
N GLY A 111 19.87 -5.67 15.12
CA GLY A 111 20.00 -6.36 16.38
C GLY A 111 21.25 -7.23 16.33
N ASP A 112 21.90 -7.43 17.47
CA ASP A 112 23.15 -8.21 17.59
C ASP A 112 22.93 -9.68 17.30
N GLU A 113 21.73 -10.17 17.58
CA GLU A 113 21.32 -11.54 17.34
C GLU A 113 20.04 -11.61 16.51
N LEU A 114 19.91 -12.69 15.74
CA LEU A 114 18.75 -12.94 14.90
C LEU A 114 17.57 -13.41 15.77
N HIS A 115 16.57 -12.55 15.96
CA HIS A 115 15.34 -12.89 16.65
C HIS A 115 14.14 -12.13 16.07
N ALA A 116 12.91 -12.50 16.47
CA ALA A 116 11.69 -11.85 16.04
C ALA A 116 10.72 -11.64 17.20
N ARG A 117 9.92 -10.59 17.10
CA ARG A 117 8.77 -10.36 17.98
C ARG A 117 7.55 -9.90 17.19
N ILE A 118 6.38 -10.16 17.71
CA ILE A 118 5.10 -9.75 17.13
C ILE A 118 4.37 -8.81 18.07
N ARG A 119 3.65 -7.86 17.49
CA ARG A 119 2.74 -6.98 18.21
C ARG A 119 1.32 -7.49 18.04
N MET A 120 0.64 -7.74 19.14
CA MET A 120 -0.77 -8.14 19.15
C MET A 120 -1.68 -6.90 19.12
N ARG A 121 -2.96 -7.08 18.75
CA ARG A 121 -3.96 -5.99 18.71
C ARG A 121 -4.21 -5.29 20.05
N ASP A 122 -3.91 -5.95 21.16
CA ASP A 122 -3.96 -5.36 22.50
C ASP A 122 -2.73 -4.47 22.82
N GLY A 123 -1.81 -4.32 21.86
CA GLY A 123 -0.56 -3.55 22.00
C GLY A 123 0.58 -4.35 22.61
N SER A 124 0.37 -5.57 23.11
CA SER A 124 1.42 -6.37 23.73
C SER A 124 2.45 -6.90 22.72
N TRP A 125 3.72 -6.92 23.11
CA TRP A 125 4.79 -7.52 22.34
C TRP A 125 5.09 -8.94 22.85
N GLN A 126 5.30 -9.87 21.92
CA GLN A 126 5.62 -11.27 22.20
C GLN A 126 6.84 -11.67 21.39
N ASP A 127 7.89 -12.14 22.07
CA ASP A 127 9.05 -12.73 21.41
C ASP A 127 8.69 -14.10 20.85
N ILE A 128 9.11 -14.36 19.62
CA ILE A 128 8.85 -15.61 18.91
C ILE A 128 10.14 -16.15 18.28
N ALA A 129 10.19 -17.45 18.05
CA ALA A 129 11.27 -18.03 17.27
C ALA A 129 11.19 -17.59 15.80
N MET A 130 12.34 -17.36 15.16
CA MET A 130 12.38 -16.99 13.72
C MET A 130 11.70 -18.03 12.83
N SER A 131 11.71 -19.32 13.20
CA SER A 131 11.00 -20.39 12.49
C SER A 131 9.50 -20.18 12.44
N ASP A 132 8.94 -19.54 13.46
CA ASP A 132 7.49 -19.41 13.69
C ASP A 132 6.95 -18.10 13.09
N LEU A 133 7.83 -17.16 12.73
CA LEU A 133 7.44 -15.86 12.17
C LEU A 133 6.42 -16.01 11.02
N LYS A 134 6.64 -16.97 10.11
CA LYS A 134 5.73 -17.23 8.98
C LYS A 134 4.29 -17.55 9.41
N GLU A 135 4.08 -18.12 10.60
CA GLU A 135 2.76 -18.46 11.11
C GLU A 135 1.92 -17.24 11.50
N TYR A 136 2.59 -16.12 11.73
CA TYR A 136 1.95 -14.86 12.16
C TYR A 136 1.83 -13.85 11.03
N VAL A 137 2.83 -13.79 10.13
CA VAL A 137 2.91 -12.73 9.12
C VAL A 137 2.45 -13.15 7.74
N THR A 138 2.18 -14.46 7.49
CA THR A 138 1.78 -14.92 6.17
C THR A 138 0.28 -15.15 6.06
N GLU A 139 -0.30 -14.80 4.91
CA GLU A 139 -1.72 -15.03 4.62
C GLU A 139 -2.07 -16.52 4.60
N GLU A 140 -1.12 -17.40 4.21
CA GLU A 140 -1.32 -18.84 4.17
C GLU A 140 -1.58 -19.45 5.56
N LEU A 141 -0.86 -18.99 6.59
CA LEU A 141 -0.91 -19.55 7.94
C LEU A 141 -1.66 -18.66 8.95
N ASN A 142 -1.90 -17.39 8.61
CA ASN A 142 -2.67 -16.44 9.39
C ASN A 142 -3.73 -15.76 8.51
N HIS A 143 -4.59 -16.56 7.92
CA HIS A 143 -5.63 -16.13 6.98
C HIS A 143 -6.52 -15.03 7.60
N GLU A 144 -6.66 -13.90 6.89
CA GLU A 144 -7.43 -12.74 7.35
C GLU A 144 -6.98 -12.21 8.72
N ASN A 145 -5.72 -12.43 9.05
CA ASN A 145 -5.14 -12.03 10.34
C ASN A 145 -5.95 -12.50 11.57
N LYS A 146 -6.42 -13.74 11.56
CA LYS A 146 -7.22 -14.33 12.65
C LYS A 146 -6.49 -14.38 13.98
N ARG A 147 -5.14 -14.38 13.96
CA ARG A 147 -4.32 -14.34 15.17
C ARG A 147 -4.25 -12.93 15.79
N GLY A 148 -4.78 -11.90 15.13
CA GLY A 148 -4.83 -10.54 15.66
C GLY A 148 -3.45 -9.89 15.82
N VAL A 149 -2.58 -10.02 14.82
CA VAL A 149 -1.23 -9.43 14.81
C VAL A 149 -1.28 -8.08 14.09
N ASP A 150 -0.82 -7.01 14.74
CA ASP A 150 -0.75 -5.66 14.15
C ASP A 150 0.55 -5.44 13.37
N GLY A 151 1.63 -6.13 13.73
CA GLY A 151 2.91 -6.00 13.07
C GLY A 151 3.93 -7.00 13.60
N ALA A 152 5.06 -7.10 12.93
CA ALA A 152 6.19 -7.89 13.36
C ALA A 152 7.50 -7.09 13.28
N GLU A 153 8.42 -7.34 14.19
CA GLU A 153 9.80 -6.86 14.13
C GLU A 153 10.77 -8.03 14.04
N VAL A 154 11.73 -7.91 13.14
CA VAL A 154 12.80 -8.88 12.95
C VAL A 154 14.13 -8.17 13.15
N PHE A 155 14.94 -8.70 14.04
CA PHE A 155 16.24 -8.16 14.38
C PHE A 155 17.33 -8.92 13.64
N VAL A 156 18.23 -8.19 12.98
CA VAL A 156 19.23 -8.78 12.08
C VAL A 156 20.58 -8.09 12.27
N PRO A 157 21.69 -8.83 12.45
CA PRO A 157 23.02 -8.27 12.52
C PRO A 157 23.53 -7.87 11.11
N SER A 158 22.98 -6.80 10.55
CA SER A 158 23.32 -6.31 9.23
C SER A 158 23.96 -4.91 9.30
N PRO A 159 25.13 -4.70 8.66
CA PRO A 159 25.78 -3.39 8.63
C PRO A 159 24.91 -2.29 8.05
N LEU A 160 24.06 -2.60 7.06
CA LEU A 160 23.14 -1.65 6.48
C LEU A 160 22.14 -1.12 7.52
N LEU A 161 21.66 -1.98 8.41
CA LEU A 161 20.65 -1.64 9.42
C LEU A 161 21.25 -0.97 10.67
N SER A 162 22.55 -1.16 10.95
CA SER A 162 23.23 -0.51 12.07
C SER A 162 23.27 1.01 11.97
N THR A 163 22.98 1.54 10.79
CA THR A 163 22.91 2.98 10.53
C THR A 163 21.62 3.65 11.03
N GLY A 164 20.69 2.91 11.64
CA GLY A 164 19.37 3.39 12.03
C GLY A 164 18.27 3.18 10.96
N MET A 165 18.63 2.74 9.76
CA MET A 165 17.67 2.34 8.74
C MET A 165 16.90 1.11 9.18
N CYS A 166 15.58 1.15 9.08
CA CYS A 166 14.70 -0.01 9.23
C CYS A 166 14.01 -0.28 7.90
N LEU A 167 14.14 -1.50 7.39
CA LEU A 167 13.46 -1.91 6.16
C LEU A 167 12.09 -2.49 6.50
N VAL A 168 11.07 -2.09 5.76
CA VAL A 168 9.70 -2.55 6.04
C VAL A 168 9.18 -3.36 4.85
N ASP A 169 8.86 -4.64 5.09
CA ASP A 169 8.11 -5.45 4.13
C ASP A 169 6.62 -5.16 4.28
N THR A 170 6.05 -4.57 3.25
CA THR A 170 4.62 -4.25 3.23
C THR A 170 3.84 -5.33 2.50
N PRO A 171 2.59 -5.63 2.93
CA PRO A 171 1.68 -6.46 2.16
C PRO A 171 1.62 -6.01 0.70
N GLY A 172 1.68 -6.97 -0.25
CA GLY A 172 1.67 -6.65 -1.67
C GLY A 172 0.30 -6.16 -2.14
N LEU A 173 0.28 -5.07 -2.90
CA LEU A 173 -0.95 -4.61 -3.57
C LEU A 173 -1.43 -5.60 -4.63
N GLY A 174 -2.73 -5.64 -4.86
CA GLY A 174 -3.33 -6.57 -5.83
C GLY A 174 -3.29 -8.02 -5.38
N SER A 175 -3.14 -8.28 -4.07
CA SER A 175 -3.47 -9.58 -3.52
C SER A 175 -4.99 -9.78 -3.60
N VAL A 176 -5.43 -10.99 -3.83
CA VAL A 176 -6.86 -11.38 -3.91
C VAL A 176 -7.60 -11.08 -2.58
N PHE A 177 -6.84 -10.72 -1.54
CA PHE A 177 -7.32 -10.43 -0.19
C PHE A 177 -7.42 -8.92 0.03
N THR A 178 -8.64 -8.42 0.12
CA THR A 178 -8.97 -6.99 0.29
C THR A 178 -8.38 -6.35 1.57
N GLY A 179 -8.11 -7.14 2.60
CA GLY A 179 -7.51 -6.67 3.86
C GLY A 179 -6.07 -6.15 3.74
N ASN A 180 -5.28 -6.72 2.83
CA ASN A 180 -3.85 -6.38 2.70
C ASN A 180 -3.58 -4.97 2.17
N THR A 181 -4.49 -4.44 1.36
CA THR A 181 -4.39 -3.06 0.83
C THR A 181 -4.68 -2.03 1.93
N ALA A 182 -5.67 -2.30 2.79
CA ALA A 182 -6.01 -1.44 3.93
C ALA A 182 -4.84 -1.36 4.92
N THR A 183 -4.24 -2.49 5.29
CA THR A 183 -3.08 -2.56 6.19
C THR A 183 -1.87 -1.78 5.66
N THR A 184 -1.61 -1.85 4.36
CA THR A 184 -0.53 -1.06 3.73
C THR A 184 -0.83 0.43 3.81
N GLN A 185 -2.06 0.85 3.55
CA GLN A 185 -2.47 2.27 3.62
C GLN A 185 -2.42 2.82 5.05
N GLU A 186 -2.77 2.03 6.05
CA GLU A 186 -2.64 2.41 7.45
C GLU A 186 -1.19 2.63 7.88
N PHE A 187 -0.26 1.93 7.24
CA PHE A 187 1.16 2.07 7.51
C PHE A 187 1.84 3.26 6.78
N ILE A 188 1.24 3.80 5.70
CA ILE A 188 1.80 4.92 4.91
C ILE A 188 2.25 6.11 5.78
N PRO A 189 1.50 6.60 6.78
CA PRO A 189 1.91 7.72 7.61
C PRO A 189 3.20 7.49 8.43
N HIS A 190 3.64 6.24 8.53
CA HIS A 190 4.84 5.85 9.26
C HIS A 190 6.08 5.70 8.36
N ILE A 191 5.91 5.81 7.03
CA ILE A 191 6.98 5.64 6.04
C ILE A 191 7.77 6.96 5.92
N ASP A 192 9.09 6.86 5.98
CA ASP A 192 9.98 8.01 5.86
C ASP A 192 10.66 8.09 4.49
N ALA A 193 11.00 6.91 3.90
CA ALA A 193 11.49 6.76 2.54
C ALA A 193 10.92 5.47 1.93
N ALA A 194 10.97 5.34 0.60
CA ALA A 194 10.42 4.14 -0.04
C ALA A 194 11.32 3.58 -1.15
N LEU A 195 11.45 2.23 -1.15
CA LEU A 195 11.96 1.42 -2.25
C LEU A 195 10.78 0.99 -3.12
N VAL A 196 10.63 1.60 -4.29
CA VAL A 196 9.61 1.25 -5.26
C VAL A 196 10.11 0.09 -6.12
N VAL A 197 9.60 -1.11 -5.86
CA VAL A 197 10.05 -2.34 -6.52
C VAL A 197 9.09 -2.72 -7.63
N VAL A 198 9.55 -2.63 -8.86
CA VAL A 198 8.81 -2.99 -10.07
C VAL A 198 9.53 -4.10 -10.83
N GLY A 199 8.87 -4.70 -11.83
CA GLY A 199 9.51 -5.64 -12.74
C GLY A 199 9.82 -4.99 -14.08
N ALA A 200 10.68 -5.61 -14.88
CA ALA A 200 10.87 -5.22 -16.27
C ALA A 200 9.73 -5.74 -17.16
N ASP A 201 9.16 -6.90 -16.82
CA ASP A 201 8.02 -7.52 -17.50
C ASP A 201 7.03 -8.11 -16.45
N PRO A 202 5.82 -7.53 -16.36
CA PRO A 202 5.42 -6.22 -16.87
C PRO A 202 6.08 -5.05 -16.12
N PRO A 203 6.27 -3.88 -16.74
CA PRO A 203 6.71 -2.66 -16.06
C PRO A 203 5.66 -2.17 -15.05
N ILE A 204 5.84 -0.99 -14.47
CA ILE A 204 4.93 -0.47 -13.43
C ILE A 204 3.47 -0.51 -13.86
N ALA A 205 2.60 -1.10 -13.02
CA ALA A 205 1.17 -1.24 -13.27
C ALA A 205 0.36 -0.09 -12.65
N GLY A 206 -0.90 0.06 -13.07
CA GLY A 206 -1.76 1.16 -12.63
C GLY A 206 -1.94 1.25 -11.11
N GLU A 207 -2.10 0.11 -10.43
CA GLU A 207 -2.22 0.05 -8.96
C GLU A 207 -0.92 0.43 -8.25
N GLU A 208 0.23 -0.01 -8.79
CA GLU A 208 1.54 0.38 -8.29
C GLU A 208 1.74 1.88 -8.43
N LEU A 209 1.34 2.44 -9.57
CA LEU A 209 1.42 3.86 -9.84
C LEU A 209 0.56 4.67 -8.86
N ALA A 210 -0.68 4.26 -8.61
CA ALA A 210 -1.58 4.90 -7.66
C ALA A 210 -1.01 4.89 -6.22
N LEU A 211 -0.39 3.76 -5.81
CA LEU A 211 0.28 3.68 -4.52
C LEU A 211 1.49 4.61 -4.44
N VAL A 212 2.35 4.59 -5.47
CA VAL A 212 3.52 5.47 -5.52
C VAL A 212 3.12 6.94 -5.51
N GLU A 213 2.02 7.31 -6.20
CA GLU A 213 1.43 8.65 -6.12
C GLU A 213 0.98 9.00 -4.69
N SER A 214 0.26 8.10 -4.02
CA SER A 214 -0.20 8.31 -2.65
C SER A 214 0.96 8.48 -1.67
N ILE A 215 1.99 7.65 -1.77
CA ILE A 215 3.19 7.74 -0.93
C ILE A 215 4.02 8.96 -1.31
N GLY A 216 4.16 9.26 -2.60
CA GLY A 216 4.93 10.38 -3.12
C GLY A 216 4.42 11.76 -2.69
N THR A 217 3.18 11.86 -2.21
CA THR A 217 2.67 13.10 -1.57
C THR A 217 3.20 13.32 -0.15
N GLN A 218 3.60 12.26 0.54
CA GLN A 218 4.05 12.29 1.93
C GLN A 218 5.57 12.03 2.06
N VAL A 219 6.14 11.25 1.14
CA VAL A 219 7.52 10.79 1.15
C VAL A 219 8.28 11.43 -0.02
N GLN A 220 9.37 12.13 0.29
CA GLN A 220 10.20 12.76 -0.75
C GLN A 220 11.22 11.79 -1.34
N ASP A 221 11.83 10.95 -0.52
CA ASP A 221 12.90 10.04 -0.91
C ASP A 221 12.33 8.72 -1.45
N LEU A 222 12.31 8.60 -2.79
CA LEU A 222 11.87 7.42 -3.52
C LEU A 222 13.03 6.84 -4.31
N ILE A 223 13.39 5.59 -4.03
CA ILE A 223 14.41 4.83 -4.76
C ILE A 223 13.71 3.82 -5.66
N LEU A 224 13.96 3.90 -6.97
CA LEU A 224 13.35 3.03 -7.96
C LEU A 224 14.21 1.79 -8.23
N VAL A 225 13.62 0.60 -8.10
CA VAL A 225 14.29 -0.67 -8.32
C VAL A 225 13.52 -1.51 -9.33
N ILE A 226 14.15 -1.82 -10.46
CA ILE A 226 13.66 -2.85 -11.39
C ILE A 226 14.28 -4.18 -10.98
N ASN A 227 13.46 -4.99 -10.33
CA ASN A 227 13.87 -6.33 -9.88
C ASN A 227 13.58 -7.39 -10.94
N LYS A 228 14.16 -8.59 -10.78
CA LYS A 228 14.08 -9.72 -11.73
C LYS A 228 14.69 -9.42 -13.08
N ALA A 229 15.74 -8.63 -13.10
CA ALA A 229 16.49 -8.29 -14.31
C ALA A 229 17.10 -9.50 -15.03
N ASP A 230 17.17 -10.66 -14.35
CA ASP A 230 17.57 -11.97 -14.91
C ASP A 230 16.57 -12.53 -15.93
N ARG A 231 15.33 -12.06 -15.94
CA ARG A 231 14.24 -12.62 -16.75
C ARG A 231 14.01 -11.92 -18.08
N THR A 232 14.68 -10.81 -18.31
CA THR A 232 14.46 -9.95 -19.49
C THR A 232 15.80 -9.61 -20.17
N SER A 233 15.75 -9.33 -21.47
CA SER A 233 16.91 -8.89 -22.26
C SER A 233 17.28 -7.43 -21.95
N ASP A 234 18.52 -7.04 -22.24
CA ASP A 234 19.01 -5.67 -22.04
C ASP A 234 18.14 -4.60 -22.73
N PRO A 235 17.69 -4.77 -23.99
CA PRO A 235 16.82 -3.79 -24.64
C PRO A 235 15.43 -3.67 -23.97
N GLU A 236 14.85 -4.78 -23.50
CA GLU A 236 13.57 -4.78 -22.81
C GLU A 236 13.67 -4.08 -21.45
N ARG A 237 14.76 -4.33 -20.71
CA ARG A 237 15.02 -3.63 -19.44
C ARG A 237 15.20 -2.13 -19.64
N ALA A 238 16.01 -1.72 -20.61
CA ALA A 238 16.22 -0.30 -20.92
C ALA A 238 14.90 0.40 -21.30
N ALA A 239 14.01 -0.27 -22.03
CA ALA A 239 12.68 0.24 -22.35
C ALA A 239 11.80 0.34 -21.09
N ALA A 240 11.82 -0.64 -20.20
CA ALA A 240 11.07 -0.65 -18.95
C ALA A 240 11.56 0.45 -17.98
N VAL A 241 12.88 0.65 -17.85
CA VAL A 241 13.50 1.74 -17.07
C VAL A 241 13.00 3.09 -17.56
N LYS A 242 13.13 3.34 -18.87
CA LYS A 242 12.71 4.60 -19.48
C LYS A 242 11.23 4.86 -19.26
N PHE A 243 10.39 3.87 -19.55
CA PHE A 243 8.94 3.96 -19.36
C PHE A 243 8.56 4.25 -17.91
N THR A 244 9.11 3.49 -16.94
CA THR A 244 8.81 3.65 -15.52
C THR A 244 9.22 5.03 -15.02
N ARG A 245 10.41 5.52 -15.40
CA ARG A 245 10.88 6.86 -15.05
C ARG A 245 9.96 7.94 -15.60
N GLU A 246 9.71 7.94 -16.92
CA GLU A 246 8.88 8.96 -17.57
C GLU A 246 7.46 9.05 -16.99
N ILE A 247 6.85 7.89 -16.67
CA ILE A 247 5.50 7.87 -16.12
C ILE A 247 5.46 8.38 -14.69
N LEU A 248 6.46 8.04 -13.85
CA LEU A 248 6.55 8.50 -12.48
C LEU A 248 6.87 10.00 -12.39
N GLU A 249 7.82 10.50 -13.20
CA GLU A 249 8.12 11.94 -13.28
C GLU A 249 6.89 12.77 -13.66
N LYS A 250 6.13 12.27 -14.64
CA LYS A 250 4.88 12.92 -15.05
C LYS A 250 3.81 12.91 -13.97
N ARG A 251 3.73 11.86 -13.17
CA ARG A 251 2.70 11.67 -12.16
C ARG A 251 3.00 12.35 -10.84
N LEU A 252 4.26 12.31 -10.43
CA LEU A 252 4.73 12.94 -9.21
C LEU A 252 5.10 14.42 -9.39
N HIS A 253 5.11 14.91 -10.64
CA HIS A 253 5.50 16.28 -11.00
C HIS A 253 6.89 16.68 -10.45
N ARG A 254 7.79 15.70 -10.35
CA ARG A 254 9.18 15.92 -9.92
C ARG A 254 10.12 14.96 -10.66
N PRO A 255 11.41 15.32 -10.81
CA PRO A 255 12.40 14.42 -11.39
C PRO A 255 12.57 13.19 -10.50
N MET A 256 12.77 12.04 -11.12
CA MET A 256 13.11 10.81 -10.43
C MET A 256 14.61 10.57 -10.49
N GLY A 257 15.16 10.02 -9.41
CA GLY A 257 16.56 9.65 -9.32
C GLY A 257 16.97 8.51 -10.27
N GLU A 258 18.12 7.92 -10.00
CA GLU A 258 18.59 6.75 -10.72
C GLU A 258 17.65 5.55 -10.51
N VAL A 259 17.47 4.73 -11.56
CA VAL A 259 16.68 3.50 -11.51
C VAL A 259 17.64 2.33 -11.52
N PHE A 260 17.58 1.48 -10.49
CA PHE A 260 18.53 0.39 -10.31
C PHE A 260 17.99 -0.92 -10.88
N GLU A 261 18.73 -1.54 -11.78
CA GLU A 261 18.40 -2.84 -12.37
C GLU A 261 19.08 -3.96 -11.57
N VAL A 262 18.30 -4.79 -10.87
CA VAL A 262 18.83 -5.85 -10.00
C VAL A 262 18.10 -7.18 -10.20
N SER A 263 18.73 -8.27 -9.77
CA SER A 263 18.08 -9.54 -9.52
C SER A 263 18.32 -9.96 -8.06
N ALA A 264 17.31 -9.74 -7.24
CA ALA A 264 17.37 -10.13 -5.83
C ALA A 264 17.56 -11.65 -5.63
N ALA A 265 17.01 -12.47 -6.55
CA ALA A 265 17.17 -13.91 -6.51
C ALA A 265 18.62 -14.34 -6.76
N GLU A 266 19.25 -13.81 -7.85
CA GLU A 266 20.66 -14.08 -8.15
C GLU A 266 21.56 -13.62 -7.00
N ARG A 267 21.24 -12.50 -6.35
CA ARG A 267 22.02 -11.99 -5.22
C ARG A 267 21.91 -12.88 -4.00
N MET A 268 20.72 -13.39 -3.66
CA MET A 268 20.50 -14.34 -2.56
C MET A 268 21.23 -15.66 -2.75
N GLU A 269 21.42 -16.09 -4.00
CA GLU A 269 22.11 -17.33 -4.35
C GLU A 269 23.61 -17.11 -4.63
N ASN A 270 24.11 -15.88 -4.52
CA ASN A 270 25.47 -15.48 -4.93
C ASN A 270 25.83 -15.89 -6.36
N GLN A 271 24.87 -15.78 -7.27
CA GLN A 271 25.00 -16.16 -8.67
C GLN A 271 24.75 -14.95 -9.59
N GLY A 272 25.12 -15.08 -10.86
CA GLY A 272 24.87 -14.06 -11.87
C GLY A 272 25.69 -12.77 -11.73
N PRO A 273 25.48 -11.79 -12.62
CA PRO A 273 26.16 -10.51 -12.60
C PRO A 273 25.63 -9.60 -11.49
N LEU A 274 26.48 -8.74 -10.93
CA LEU A 274 26.11 -7.78 -9.88
C LEU A 274 25.10 -6.71 -10.38
N ARG A 275 25.09 -6.40 -11.67
CA ARG A 275 24.30 -5.30 -12.25
C ARG A 275 24.47 -4.00 -11.43
N ASP A 276 23.38 -3.31 -11.08
CA ASP A 276 23.42 -2.08 -10.28
C ASP A 276 23.35 -2.34 -8.77
N TRP A 277 23.67 -3.56 -8.30
CA TRP A 277 23.55 -3.90 -6.89
C TRP A 277 24.41 -3.01 -5.98
N GLU A 278 25.66 -2.78 -6.36
CA GLU A 278 26.58 -1.92 -5.60
C GLU A 278 26.12 -0.46 -5.59
N LYS A 279 25.57 0.01 -6.70
CA LYS A 279 25.00 1.36 -6.79
C LYS A 279 23.75 1.51 -5.92
N LEU A 280 22.88 0.48 -5.88
CA LEU A 280 21.72 0.46 -5.00
C LEU A 280 22.14 0.53 -3.54
N LEU A 281 23.16 -0.25 -3.12
CA LEU A 281 23.69 -0.18 -1.76
C LEU A 281 24.30 1.20 -1.47
N ALA A 282 25.05 1.78 -2.39
CA ALA A 282 25.60 3.13 -2.26
C ALA A 282 24.47 4.16 -2.09
N SER A 283 23.44 4.10 -2.93
CA SER A 283 22.27 5.01 -2.81
C SER A 283 21.53 4.87 -1.48
N LEU A 284 21.49 3.68 -0.89
CA LEU A 284 20.92 3.47 0.45
C LEU A 284 21.83 4.04 1.56
N HIS A 285 23.16 3.98 1.39
CA HIS A 285 24.10 4.65 2.29
C HIS A 285 24.00 6.16 2.18
N ASP A 286 23.96 6.72 0.96
CA ASP A 286 23.78 8.15 0.71
C ASP A 286 22.47 8.65 1.34
N LEU A 287 21.38 7.87 1.26
CA LEU A 287 20.12 8.20 1.93
C LEU A 287 20.30 8.34 3.44
N VAL A 288 21.11 7.51 4.08
CA VAL A 288 21.41 7.62 5.51
C VAL A 288 22.24 8.86 5.81
N GLU A 289 23.33 9.07 5.06
CA GLU A 289 24.30 10.15 5.32
C GLU A 289 23.69 11.53 5.03
N ASP A 290 22.99 11.68 3.91
CA ASP A 290 22.47 12.96 3.44
C ASP A 290 21.10 13.29 4.02
N SER A 291 20.20 12.29 4.12
CA SER A 291 18.78 12.50 4.47
C SER A 291 18.40 11.92 5.84
N GLY A 292 19.14 10.98 6.40
CA GLY A 292 18.74 10.22 7.59
C GLY A 292 18.26 11.09 8.76
N ARG A 293 19.01 12.17 9.09
CA ARG A 293 18.64 13.11 10.15
C ARG A 293 17.33 13.84 9.84
N ASN A 294 17.17 14.27 8.59
CA ASN A 294 15.98 14.97 8.14
C ASN A 294 14.76 14.02 8.13
N LEU A 295 14.96 12.76 7.78
CA LEU A 295 13.91 11.73 7.81
C LEU A 295 13.44 11.47 9.24
N VAL A 296 14.35 11.31 10.19
CA VAL A 296 14.01 11.15 11.63
C VAL A 296 13.28 12.37 12.15
N ARG A 297 13.74 13.58 11.83
CA ARG A 297 13.07 14.83 12.23
C ARG A 297 11.68 14.94 11.62
N ALA A 298 11.54 14.72 10.32
CA ALA A 298 10.25 14.75 9.64
C ALA A 298 9.27 13.69 10.19
N ALA A 299 9.76 12.51 10.57
CA ALA A 299 8.96 11.50 11.25
C ALA A 299 8.45 11.98 12.61
N CYS A 300 9.32 12.66 13.37
CA CYS A 300 8.97 13.27 14.65
C CYS A 300 7.88 14.33 14.48
N ASP A 301 8.11 15.30 13.57
CA ASP A 301 7.19 16.41 13.33
C ASP A 301 5.81 15.92 12.88
N ARG A 302 5.75 15.00 11.91
CA ARG A 302 4.49 14.37 11.45
C ARG A 302 3.77 13.63 12.58
N GLY A 303 4.52 12.86 13.36
CA GLY A 303 3.97 12.09 14.46
C GLY A 303 3.46 12.97 15.60
N LEU A 304 4.23 13.99 15.98
CA LEU A 304 3.85 14.96 17.01
C LEU A 304 2.56 15.68 16.60
N GLN A 305 2.50 16.19 15.38
CA GLN A 305 1.30 16.85 14.87
C GLN A 305 0.08 15.92 14.91
N ARG A 306 0.18 14.71 14.35
CA ARG A 306 -0.93 13.74 14.30
C ARG A 306 -1.42 13.36 15.69
N LEU A 307 -0.52 13.00 16.61
CA LEU A 307 -0.86 12.57 17.96
C LEU A 307 -1.41 13.74 18.81
N SER A 308 -0.90 14.96 18.61
CA SER A 308 -1.46 16.16 19.23
C SER A 308 -2.88 16.46 18.75
N GLU A 309 -3.15 16.32 17.45
CA GLU A 309 -4.49 16.47 16.90
C GLU A 309 -5.48 15.45 17.48
N GLN A 310 -5.05 14.19 17.65
CA GLN A 310 -5.85 13.16 18.30
C GLN A 310 -6.15 13.50 19.77
N LEU A 311 -5.14 13.95 20.52
CA LEU A 311 -5.32 14.31 21.92
C LEU A 311 -6.22 15.54 22.09
N LEU A 312 -6.09 16.56 21.23
CA LEU A 312 -6.96 17.74 21.23
C LEU A 312 -8.42 17.38 20.93
N ALA A 313 -8.66 16.41 20.06
CA ALA A 313 -10.02 15.90 19.81
C ALA A 313 -10.63 15.26 21.07
N ILE A 314 -9.85 14.44 21.78
CA ILE A 314 -10.27 13.83 23.06
C ILE A 314 -10.57 14.92 24.11
N ILE A 315 -9.70 15.91 24.25
CA ILE A 315 -9.89 17.03 25.18
C ILE A 315 -11.18 17.81 24.89
N SER A 316 -11.45 18.06 23.62
CA SER A 316 -12.66 18.77 23.20
C SER A 316 -13.91 18.00 23.62
N GLU A 317 -13.93 16.69 23.39
CA GLU A 317 -15.07 15.84 23.73
C GLU A 317 -15.26 15.71 25.25
N ASP A 318 -14.18 15.53 26.01
CA ASP A 318 -14.23 15.49 27.46
C ASP A 318 -14.79 16.80 28.05
N ARG A 319 -14.36 17.95 27.52
CA ARG A 319 -14.87 19.27 27.94
C ARG A 319 -16.35 19.41 27.65
N ASP A 320 -16.79 19.03 26.47
CA ASP A 320 -18.17 19.06 26.05
C ASP A 320 -19.06 18.16 26.95
N ALA A 321 -18.61 16.95 27.24
CA ALA A 321 -19.30 16.01 28.11
C ALA A 321 -19.43 16.52 29.57
N LEU A 322 -18.44 17.28 30.07
CA LEU A 322 -18.49 17.91 31.38
C LEU A 322 -19.45 19.11 31.43
N GLN A 323 -19.54 19.90 30.36
CA GLN A 323 -20.38 21.10 30.30
C GLN A 323 -21.85 20.79 30.07
N ARG A 324 -22.22 19.68 29.42
CA ARG A 324 -23.60 19.28 29.15
C ARG A 324 -24.20 18.48 30.31
N PRO A 325 -25.52 18.52 30.52
CA PRO A 325 -26.20 17.59 31.43
C PRO A 325 -25.93 16.13 31.03
N VAL A 326 -25.86 15.22 32.00
CA VAL A 326 -25.58 13.79 31.73
C VAL A 326 -26.64 13.20 30.80
N GLU A 327 -27.92 13.54 31.08
CA GLU A 327 -29.06 13.07 30.30
C GLU A 327 -29.02 13.52 28.83
N GLU A 328 -28.50 14.72 28.58
CA GLU A 328 -28.34 15.23 27.23
C GLU A 328 -27.18 14.51 26.50
N SER A 329 -26.09 14.26 27.21
CA SER A 329 -24.96 13.49 26.67
C SER A 329 -25.34 12.04 26.38
N GLU A 330 -26.13 11.40 27.25
CA GLU A 330 -26.66 10.06 27.02
C GLU A 330 -27.57 10.00 25.79
N ARG A 331 -28.49 10.96 25.69
CA ARG A 331 -29.41 11.06 24.55
C ARG A 331 -28.67 11.27 23.25
N ARG A 332 -27.58 12.06 23.29
CA ARG A 332 -26.68 12.29 22.13
C ARG A 332 -25.96 11.01 21.69
N ILE A 333 -25.44 10.23 22.65
CA ILE A 333 -24.75 8.96 22.35
C ILE A 333 -25.74 7.93 21.80
N GLU A 334 -26.95 7.86 22.34
CA GLU A 334 -27.97 6.95 21.82
C GLU A 334 -28.37 7.32 20.38
N LEU A 335 -28.60 8.60 20.11
CA LEU A 335 -28.84 9.09 18.76
C LEU A 335 -27.64 8.80 17.81
N MET A 336 -26.41 8.91 18.31
CA MET A 336 -25.21 8.56 17.59
C MET A 336 -25.16 7.08 17.22
N LYS A 337 -25.43 6.19 18.18
CA LYS A 337 -25.50 4.74 17.97
C LYS A 337 -26.58 4.35 16.95
N GLU A 338 -27.76 4.95 17.08
CA GLU A 338 -28.85 4.76 16.11
C GLU A 338 -28.42 5.20 14.71
N THR A 339 -27.78 6.37 14.61
CA THR A 339 -27.31 6.91 13.33
C THR A 339 -26.19 6.07 12.73
N ILE A 340 -25.27 5.55 13.54
CA ILE A 340 -24.22 4.62 13.10
C ILE A 340 -24.84 3.30 12.61
N SER A 341 -25.81 2.75 13.36
CA SER A 341 -26.51 1.53 12.95
C SER A 341 -27.33 1.72 11.66
N GLU A 342 -27.95 2.89 11.48
CA GLU A 342 -28.61 3.25 10.22
C GLU A 342 -27.60 3.36 9.07
N ALA A 343 -26.41 3.88 9.35
CA ALA A 343 -25.31 3.94 8.43
C ALA A 343 -24.83 2.58 7.95
N GLU A 344 -24.58 1.70 8.89
CA GLU A 344 -24.14 0.35 8.58
C GLU A 344 -25.18 -0.41 7.75
N ARG A 345 -26.47 -0.22 8.08
CA ARG A 345 -27.57 -0.75 7.27
C ARG A 345 -27.60 -0.15 5.87
N SER A 346 -27.48 1.17 5.76
CA SER A 346 -27.44 1.86 4.47
C SER A 346 -26.22 1.47 3.64
N MET A 347 -25.05 1.27 4.26
CA MET A 347 -23.87 0.72 3.55
C MET A 347 -24.14 -0.70 3.02
N HIS A 348 -24.89 -1.50 3.75
CA HIS A 348 -25.27 -2.84 3.30
C HIS A 348 -26.25 -2.81 2.11
N GLU A 349 -27.20 -1.86 2.12
CA GLU A 349 -28.10 -1.63 0.97
C GLU A 349 -27.32 -1.10 -0.25
N LEU A 350 -26.30 -0.28 -0.01
CA LEU A 350 -25.36 0.18 -1.04
C LEU A 350 -24.62 -0.96 -1.72
N ASP A 351 -24.30 -2.02 -1.00
CA ASP A 351 -23.68 -3.22 -1.56
C ASP A 351 -24.52 -3.85 -2.68
N TYR A 352 -25.84 -3.93 -2.48
CA TYR A 352 -26.75 -4.44 -3.50
C TYR A 352 -26.83 -3.52 -4.73
N LEU A 353 -26.87 -2.22 -4.52
CA LEU A 353 -26.87 -1.24 -5.60
C LEU A 353 -25.55 -1.27 -6.38
N PHE A 354 -24.43 -1.44 -5.67
CA PHE A 354 -23.11 -1.59 -6.29
C PHE A 354 -23.00 -2.86 -7.12
N MET A 355 -23.46 -3.99 -6.59
CA MET A 355 -23.50 -5.25 -7.34
C MET A 355 -24.36 -5.12 -8.61
N ALA A 356 -25.51 -4.46 -8.51
CA ALA A 356 -26.37 -4.19 -9.65
C ALA A 356 -25.69 -3.31 -10.72
N GLU A 357 -25.03 -2.21 -10.31
CA GLU A 357 -24.27 -1.36 -11.21
C GLU A 357 -23.05 -2.06 -11.81
N GLN A 358 -22.34 -2.87 -11.03
CA GLN A 358 -21.23 -3.68 -11.51
C GLN A 358 -21.69 -4.70 -12.57
N HIS A 359 -22.82 -5.37 -12.36
CA HIS A 359 -23.43 -6.24 -13.36
C HIS A 359 -23.81 -5.47 -14.62
N ARG A 360 -24.48 -4.32 -14.46
CA ARG A 360 -24.87 -3.45 -15.60
C ARG A 360 -23.66 -3.03 -16.44
N ILE A 361 -22.56 -2.61 -15.79
CA ILE A 361 -21.33 -2.23 -16.48
C ILE A 361 -20.67 -3.45 -17.12
N SER A 362 -20.66 -4.59 -16.44
CA SER A 362 -20.14 -5.84 -16.99
C SER A 362 -20.88 -6.26 -18.26
N ASP A 363 -22.20 -6.18 -18.26
CA ASP A 363 -23.04 -6.53 -19.42
C ASP A 363 -22.80 -5.55 -20.57
N LEU A 364 -22.79 -4.24 -20.26
CA LEU A 364 -22.54 -3.20 -21.25
C LEU A 364 -21.18 -3.37 -21.94
N LEU A 365 -20.12 -3.55 -21.15
CA LEU A 365 -18.77 -3.81 -21.68
C LEU A 365 -18.72 -5.14 -22.43
N GLY A 366 -19.36 -6.18 -21.89
CA GLY A 366 -19.43 -7.50 -22.52
C GLY A 366 -20.08 -7.47 -23.90
N ASP A 367 -21.16 -6.72 -24.08
CA ASP A 367 -21.83 -6.59 -25.39
C ASP A 367 -21.00 -5.77 -26.39
N ARG A 368 -20.34 -4.69 -25.95
CA ARG A 368 -19.38 -3.93 -26.76
C ARG A 368 -18.20 -4.80 -27.19
N HIS A 369 -17.69 -5.64 -26.29
CA HIS A 369 -16.61 -6.59 -26.59
C HIS A 369 -17.02 -7.64 -27.62
N LYS A 370 -18.23 -8.20 -27.50
CA LYS A 370 -18.76 -9.16 -28.49
C LYS A 370 -18.90 -8.51 -29.88
N GLN A 371 -19.38 -7.27 -29.95
CA GLN A 371 -19.50 -6.54 -31.21
C GLN A 371 -18.12 -6.26 -31.83
N PHE A 372 -17.18 -5.76 -31.04
CA PHE A 372 -15.81 -5.53 -31.50
C PHE A 372 -15.16 -6.83 -31.95
N PHE A 373 -15.21 -7.87 -31.12
CA PHE A 373 -14.60 -9.16 -31.42
C PHE A 373 -15.14 -9.75 -32.73
N GLY A 374 -16.46 -9.72 -32.94
CA GLY A 374 -17.09 -10.25 -34.16
C GLY A 374 -16.57 -9.55 -35.42
N SER A 375 -16.51 -8.23 -35.44
CA SER A 375 -15.99 -7.46 -36.57
C SER A 375 -14.47 -7.61 -36.73
N ALA A 376 -13.73 -7.47 -35.62
CA ALA A 376 -12.27 -7.54 -35.61
C ALA A 376 -11.75 -8.91 -36.01
N TRP A 377 -12.42 -10.00 -35.59
CA TRP A 377 -12.04 -11.36 -35.96
C TRP A 377 -12.16 -11.56 -37.47
N THR A 378 -13.32 -11.27 -38.06
CA THR A 378 -13.57 -11.46 -39.49
C THR A 378 -12.56 -10.70 -40.36
N GLU A 379 -12.26 -9.45 -40.00
CA GLU A 379 -11.30 -8.64 -40.75
C GLU A 379 -9.85 -9.11 -40.50
N SER A 380 -9.52 -9.50 -39.27
CA SER A 380 -8.17 -9.95 -38.92
C SER A 380 -7.83 -11.29 -39.55
N GLU A 381 -8.79 -12.22 -39.61
CA GLU A 381 -8.63 -13.52 -40.27
C GLU A 381 -8.41 -13.34 -41.79
N ALA A 382 -9.21 -12.49 -42.43
CA ALA A 382 -9.04 -12.18 -43.84
C ALA A 382 -7.66 -11.53 -44.12
N GLN A 383 -7.25 -10.58 -43.28
CA GLN A 383 -5.93 -9.93 -43.40
C GLN A 383 -4.79 -10.91 -43.13
N PHE A 384 -4.94 -11.77 -42.13
CA PHE A 384 -3.95 -12.80 -41.79
C PHE A 384 -3.75 -13.77 -42.96
N ASN A 385 -4.83 -14.26 -43.58
CA ASN A 385 -4.76 -15.16 -44.72
C ASN A 385 -4.13 -14.49 -45.96
N LYS A 386 -4.38 -13.20 -46.16
CA LYS A 386 -3.77 -12.41 -47.24
C LYS A 386 -2.27 -12.21 -47.01
N ASP A 387 -1.87 -11.76 -45.83
CA ASP A 387 -0.48 -11.45 -45.50
C ASP A 387 0.36 -12.72 -45.39
N LEU A 388 -0.26 -13.84 -44.99
CA LEU A 388 0.38 -15.16 -44.93
C LEU A 388 0.99 -15.59 -46.26
N GLN A 389 0.37 -15.20 -47.39
CA GLN A 389 0.92 -15.50 -48.74
C GLN A 389 2.25 -14.83 -49.02
N SER A 390 2.54 -13.72 -48.36
CA SER A 390 3.78 -12.96 -48.46
C SER A 390 4.89 -13.45 -47.51
N VAL A 391 4.56 -14.32 -46.56
CA VAL A 391 5.54 -14.84 -45.58
C VAL A 391 6.49 -15.82 -46.27
N ALA A 392 7.80 -15.47 -46.29
CA ALA A 392 8.81 -16.30 -46.88
C ALA A 392 8.86 -17.72 -46.29
N LEU A 393 8.97 -18.70 -47.16
CA LEU A 393 9.18 -20.10 -46.78
C LEU A 393 10.54 -20.26 -46.09
N GLY A 394 10.60 -21.05 -45.04
CA GLY A 394 11.83 -21.29 -44.30
C GLY A 394 11.69 -22.49 -43.35
N PHE A 395 12.74 -22.75 -42.60
CA PHE A 395 12.81 -23.81 -41.61
C PHE A 395 11.65 -23.67 -40.56
N GLY A 396 11.08 -24.77 -40.13
CA GLY A 396 9.84 -24.83 -39.30
C GLY A 396 9.83 -23.82 -38.13
N PRO A 397 10.80 -23.81 -37.22
CA PRO A 397 10.82 -22.86 -36.09
C PRO A 397 10.90 -21.39 -36.52
N SER A 398 11.63 -21.07 -37.58
CA SER A 398 11.73 -19.70 -38.11
C SER A 398 10.48 -19.27 -38.85
N TYR A 399 9.80 -20.18 -39.53
CA TYR A 399 8.47 -19.95 -40.11
C TYR A 399 7.42 -19.70 -39.06
N ARG A 400 7.36 -20.54 -37.99
CA ARG A 400 6.49 -20.35 -36.84
C ARG A 400 6.65 -18.96 -36.23
N ARG A 401 7.90 -18.54 -35.93
CA ARG A 401 8.18 -17.21 -35.36
C ARG A 401 7.63 -16.08 -36.23
N ARG A 402 7.80 -16.14 -37.56
CA ARG A 402 7.28 -15.12 -38.46
C ARG A 402 5.76 -15.07 -38.51
N VAL A 403 5.10 -16.24 -38.54
CA VAL A 403 3.65 -16.34 -38.59
C VAL A 403 3.01 -15.91 -37.27
N MET A 404 3.60 -16.26 -36.13
CA MET A 404 3.17 -15.80 -34.82
C MET A 404 3.35 -14.28 -34.67
N HIS A 405 4.49 -13.75 -35.13
CA HIS A 405 4.72 -12.30 -35.15
C HIS A 405 3.73 -11.56 -36.08
N LEU A 406 3.34 -12.14 -37.19
CA LEU A 406 2.30 -11.60 -38.06
C LEU A 406 0.94 -11.54 -37.32
N ALA A 407 0.56 -12.60 -36.61
CA ALA A 407 -0.65 -12.64 -35.80
C ALA A 407 -0.64 -11.53 -34.72
N GLN A 408 0.47 -11.37 -34.01
CA GLN A 408 0.64 -10.29 -33.01
C GLN A 408 0.51 -8.90 -33.65
N LYS A 409 1.16 -8.67 -34.79
CA LYS A 409 1.11 -7.39 -35.51
C LYS A 409 -0.33 -7.04 -35.94
N ILE A 410 -1.08 -8.02 -36.43
CA ILE A 410 -2.48 -7.84 -36.84
C ILE A 410 -3.36 -7.55 -35.60
N SER A 411 -3.24 -8.34 -34.55
CA SER A 411 -3.96 -8.12 -33.29
C SER A 411 -3.70 -6.70 -32.76
N ARG A 412 -2.44 -6.29 -32.65
CA ARG A 412 -2.07 -4.95 -32.18
C ARG A 412 -2.69 -3.84 -33.03
N ARG A 413 -2.64 -3.98 -34.38
CA ARG A 413 -3.23 -2.98 -35.30
C ARG A 413 -4.75 -2.84 -35.12
N LYS A 414 -5.45 -3.91 -34.72
CA LYS A 414 -6.90 -3.90 -34.52
C LYS A 414 -7.29 -3.44 -33.12
N VAL A 415 -6.59 -3.89 -32.09
CA VAL A 415 -6.89 -3.59 -30.69
C VAL A 415 -6.56 -2.15 -30.31
N MET A 416 -5.42 -1.59 -30.79
CA MET A 416 -4.96 -0.27 -30.38
C MET A 416 -5.96 0.88 -30.71
N PRO A 417 -6.55 0.97 -31.90
CA PRO A 417 -7.52 2.02 -32.20
C PRO A 417 -8.83 1.89 -31.40
N TRP A 418 -9.24 0.65 -31.07
CA TRP A 418 -10.43 0.36 -30.27
C TRP A 418 -10.21 0.65 -28.79
N LEU A 419 -8.99 0.43 -28.28
CA LEU A 419 -8.67 0.51 -26.86
C LEU A 419 -8.95 1.89 -26.28
N LYS A 420 -8.59 2.96 -26.99
CA LYS A 420 -8.72 4.33 -26.49
C LYS A 420 -10.18 4.77 -26.25
N PRO A 421 -11.12 4.61 -27.21
CA PRO A 421 -12.53 4.87 -26.96
C PRO A 421 -13.14 4.01 -25.85
N GLU A 422 -12.69 2.75 -25.73
CA GLU A 422 -13.19 1.84 -24.71
C GLU A 422 -12.69 2.23 -23.32
N GLN A 423 -11.47 2.75 -23.23
CA GLN A 423 -10.93 3.34 -22.00
C GLN A 423 -11.72 4.56 -21.57
N GLU A 424 -12.01 5.48 -22.48
CA GLU A 424 -12.76 6.70 -22.22
C GLU A 424 -14.19 6.36 -21.73
N GLU A 425 -14.82 5.38 -22.34
CA GLU A 425 -16.15 4.91 -21.91
C GLU A 425 -16.09 4.21 -20.54
N GLY A 426 -15.13 3.33 -20.31
CA GLY A 426 -14.91 2.67 -19.01
C GLY A 426 -14.66 3.68 -17.89
N GLU A 427 -13.87 4.72 -18.17
CA GLU A 427 -13.61 5.81 -17.24
C GLU A 427 -14.85 6.66 -16.96
N HIS A 428 -15.66 6.92 -17.99
CA HIS A 428 -16.94 7.62 -17.84
C HIS A 428 -17.93 6.84 -16.96
N GLN A 429 -18.11 5.56 -17.21
CA GLN A 429 -18.99 4.69 -16.42
C GLN A 429 -18.50 4.57 -14.97
N TYR A 430 -17.20 4.39 -14.77
CA TYR A 430 -16.59 4.36 -13.45
C TYR A 430 -16.84 5.67 -12.69
N ARG A 431 -16.58 6.83 -13.31
CA ARG A 431 -16.79 8.15 -12.71
C ARG A 431 -18.24 8.38 -12.31
N ALA A 432 -19.20 7.93 -13.13
CA ALA A 432 -20.63 8.07 -12.84
C ALA A 432 -21.05 7.28 -11.58
N VAL A 433 -20.57 6.04 -11.43
CA VAL A 433 -20.82 5.20 -10.25
C VAL A 433 -20.15 5.80 -9.02
N ALA A 434 -18.93 6.22 -9.16
CA ALA A 434 -18.11 6.79 -8.13
C ALA A 434 -18.71 8.09 -7.55
N LEU A 435 -19.18 8.99 -8.40
CA LEU A 435 -19.86 10.23 -7.98
C LEU A 435 -21.14 9.95 -7.19
N ARG A 436 -21.98 9.01 -7.64
CA ARG A 436 -23.18 8.60 -6.90
C ARG A 436 -22.85 8.10 -5.50
N PHE A 437 -21.80 7.30 -5.39
CA PHE A 437 -21.38 6.75 -4.11
C PHE A 437 -20.87 7.82 -3.15
N VAL A 438 -19.99 8.72 -3.62
CA VAL A 438 -19.52 9.85 -2.81
C VAL A 438 -20.68 10.75 -2.37
N GLU A 439 -21.66 11.00 -3.24
CA GLU A 439 -22.83 11.80 -2.90
C GLU A 439 -23.68 11.14 -1.80
N MET A 440 -23.83 9.80 -1.84
CA MET A 440 -24.52 9.06 -0.80
C MET A 440 -23.75 9.08 0.53
N CYS A 441 -22.41 8.89 0.48
CA CYS A 441 -21.55 9.04 1.65
C CYS A 441 -21.61 10.46 2.24
N ASN A 442 -21.59 11.49 1.39
CA ASN A 442 -21.73 12.88 1.81
C ASN A 442 -23.12 13.21 2.38
N SER A 443 -24.18 12.60 1.86
CA SER A 443 -25.53 12.75 2.44
C SER A 443 -25.59 12.16 3.84
N PHE A 444 -24.88 11.08 4.04
CA PHE A 444 -24.73 10.40 5.31
C PHE A 444 -23.89 11.21 6.31
N LEU A 445 -22.71 11.71 5.90
CA LEU A 445 -21.89 12.61 6.71
C LEU A 445 -22.66 13.88 7.13
N ARG A 446 -23.52 14.41 6.26
CA ARG A 446 -24.42 15.53 6.59
C ARG A 446 -25.46 15.17 7.65
N LYS A 447 -26.02 13.95 7.64
CA LYS A 447 -26.93 13.47 8.70
C LYS A 447 -26.21 13.38 10.03
N LEU A 448 -25.00 12.84 10.05
CA LEU A 448 -24.15 12.78 11.24
C LEU A 448 -23.81 14.18 11.76
N ALA A 449 -23.45 15.11 10.89
CA ALA A 449 -23.20 16.50 11.25
C ALA A 449 -24.46 17.17 11.84
N GLY A 450 -25.64 16.91 11.27
CA GLY A 450 -26.93 17.40 11.80
C GLY A 450 -27.30 16.83 13.17
N ALA A 451 -26.76 15.65 13.53
CA ALA A 451 -26.88 15.06 14.85
C ALA A 451 -25.91 15.63 15.90
N GLY A 452 -25.19 16.71 15.59
CA GLY A 452 -24.23 17.37 16.48
C GLY A 452 -22.85 16.70 16.53
N LEU A 453 -22.55 15.85 15.58
CA LEU A 453 -21.28 15.12 15.49
C LEU A 453 -20.18 15.89 14.72
N SER A 454 -20.53 16.99 14.07
CA SER A 454 -19.58 17.82 13.30
C SER A 454 -18.54 18.54 14.18
N GLU A 455 -18.83 18.72 15.46
CA GLU A 455 -17.92 19.35 16.42
C GLU A 455 -16.94 18.35 17.04
N LEU A 456 -17.28 17.05 17.00
CA LEU A 456 -16.55 15.96 17.66
C LEU A 456 -15.28 15.52 16.95
N THR A 457 -15.23 15.73 15.67
CA THR A 457 -14.07 15.33 14.86
C THR A 457 -13.87 16.35 13.76
N ARG A 458 -12.65 16.54 13.32
CA ARG A 458 -12.35 17.10 12.00
C ARG A 458 -12.85 16.12 10.92
N MET A 459 -14.13 15.71 11.01
CA MET A 459 -14.76 14.96 9.93
C MET A 459 -14.63 15.81 8.67
N PRO A 460 -14.17 15.28 7.57
CA PRO A 460 -14.26 15.97 6.32
C PRO A 460 -15.75 16.31 6.11
N HIS A 461 -16.08 17.59 6.00
CA HIS A 461 -17.46 18.04 5.78
C HIS A 461 -18.08 17.45 4.51
N ALA A 462 -17.24 16.96 3.61
CA ALA A 462 -17.58 16.16 2.45
C ALA A 462 -16.35 15.39 1.95
N LEU A 463 -16.56 14.17 1.48
CA LEU A 463 -15.57 13.43 0.72
C LEU A 463 -15.42 14.13 -0.64
N ASP A 464 -14.18 14.48 -0.99
CA ASP A 464 -13.89 15.04 -2.32
C ASP A 464 -13.95 13.89 -3.35
N PRO A 465 -14.87 13.96 -4.32
CA PRO A 465 -14.98 12.94 -5.37
C PRO A 465 -13.67 12.70 -6.12
N GLU A 466 -12.86 13.75 -6.26
CA GLU A 466 -11.57 13.63 -6.95
C GLU A 466 -10.46 13.04 -6.08
N LYS A 467 -10.53 13.20 -4.76
CA LYS A 467 -9.53 12.63 -3.82
C LYS A 467 -9.84 11.20 -3.42
N GLY A 468 -11.12 10.88 -3.16
CA GLY A 468 -11.55 9.52 -2.77
C GLY A 468 -11.49 8.51 -3.91
N LEU A 469 -11.53 8.98 -5.15
CA LEU A 469 -11.63 8.17 -6.35
C LEU A 469 -10.43 8.33 -7.29
N ARG A 470 -9.27 8.76 -6.79
CA ARG A 470 -8.03 8.89 -7.55
C ARG A 470 -7.49 7.53 -8.01
N VAL A 471 -8.25 6.85 -8.86
CA VAL A 471 -7.71 5.80 -9.70
C VAL A 471 -7.70 6.32 -11.15
N ARG A 472 -6.85 7.28 -11.44
CA ARG A 472 -6.42 7.57 -12.80
C ARG A 472 -5.40 6.51 -13.19
N SER A 473 -5.84 5.29 -13.48
CA SER A 473 -4.96 4.38 -14.17
C SER A 473 -5.13 4.60 -15.67
N ARG A 474 -4.04 4.87 -16.35
CA ARG A 474 -3.96 4.53 -17.77
C ARG A 474 -4.01 3.01 -17.84
N PHE A 475 -4.86 2.48 -18.73
CA PHE A 475 -4.85 1.06 -19.02
C PHE A 475 -3.44 0.67 -19.47
N VAL A 476 -2.78 -0.17 -18.70
CA VAL A 476 -1.40 -0.63 -18.92
C VAL A 476 -1.32 -1.63 -20.08
N PHE A 477 -2.43 -1.88 -20.76
CA PHE A 477 -2.54 -2.90 -21.81
C PHE A 477 -1.89 -2.54 -23.13
N GLU A 478 -1.51 -1.28 -23.35
CA GLU A 478 -0.83 -0.89 -24.59
C GLU A 478 0.47 -1.69 -24.82
N ASP A 479 1.18 -2.04 -23.74
CA ASP A 479 2.46 -2.75 -23.83
C ASP A 479 2.32 -4.28 -23.81
N PHE A 480 1.15 -4.81 -23.42
CA PHE A 480 0.89 -6.25 -23.32
C PHE A 480 0.20 -6.87 -24.53
N ILE A 481 -0.16 -6.06 -25.52
CA ILE A 481 -0.79 -6.53 -26.75
C ILE A 481 0.24 -7.30 -27.58
N GLY A 482 0.57 -8.51 -27.21
CA GLY A 482 1.37 -9.35 -28.06
C GLY A 482 2.48 -10.18 -27.42
N THR A 483 2.57 -10.28 -26.09
CA THR A 483 3.51 -11.20 -25.48
C THR A 483 3.01 -12.65 -25.64
N ALA A 484 3.56 -13.35 -26.64
CA ALA A 484 3.38 -14.78 -26.79
C ALA A 484 4.32 -15.50 -25.83
N GLN A 485 3.79 -16.48 -25.09
CA GLN A 485 4.67 -17.44 -24.41
C GLN A 485 5.53 -18.17 -25.45
N PRO A 486 6.84 -18.34 -25.21
CA PRO A 486 7.67 -19.12 -26.09
C PRO A 486 7.11 -20.56 -26.20
N PRO A 487 7.19 -21.18 -27.38
CA PRO A 487 6.71 -22.55 -27.55
C PRO A 487 7.45 -23.49 -26.59
N SER A 488 6.72 -24.44 -26.01
CA SER A 488 7.35 -25.45 -25.15
C SER A 488 8.50 -26.16 -25.90
N PRO A 489 9.58 -26.60 -25.22
CA PRO A 489 10.69 -27.30 -25.86
C PRO A 489 10.26 -28.51 -26.69
N LEU A 490 9.20 -29.20 -26.27
CA LEU A 490 8.60 -30.33 -26.99
C LEU A 490 7.96 -29.91 -28.32
N ARG A 491 7.30 -28.76 -28.37
CA ARG A 491 6.72 -28.21 -29.62
C ARG A 491 7.81 -27.73 -30.59
N TRP A 492 8.90 -27.17 -30.08
CA TRP A 492 10.04 -26.80 -30.90
C TRP A 492 10.67 -28.03 -31.59
N LEU A 493 10.83 -29.14 -30.86
CA LEU A 493 11.30 -30.42 -31.43
C LEU A 493 10.34 -30.96 -32.50
N ALA A 494 9.02 -30.88 -32.27
CA ALA A 494 8.03 -31.30 -33.27
C ALA A 494 8.14 -30.48 -34.57
N ASP A 495 8.36 -29.17 -34.47
CA ASP A 495 8.53 -28.30 -35.65
C ASP A 495 9.78 -28.64 -36.45
N VAL A 496 10.85 -29.18 -35.84
CA VAL A 496 12.08 -29.58 -36.48
C VAL A 496 11.92 -30.91 -37.26
N PHE A 497 11.11 -31.85 -36.73
CA PHE A 497 11.00 -33.18 -37.25
C PHE A 497 9.78 -33.43 -38.16
N LEU A 498 8.82 -32.50 -38.25
CA LEU A 498 7.66 -32.62 -39.12
C LEU A 498 7.99 -32.35 -40.59
N PRO A 499 7.48 -33.17 -41.54
CA PRO A 499 7.68 -32.91 -42.98
C PRO A 499 7.03 -31.58 -43.38
N LEU A 500 7.74 -30.80 -44.17
CA LEU A 500 7.49 -29.40 -44.51
C LEU A 500 6.04 -28.99 -44.89
N VAL A 501 5.28 -29.86 -45.55
CA VAL A 501 3.92 -29.54 -46.05
C VAL A 501 2.85 -29.69 -44.98
N GLY A 502 2.91 -30.72 -44.12
CA GLY A 502 1.95 -30.93 -43.02
C GLY A 502 2.15 -29.95 -41.86
N ALA A 503 3.40 -29.70 -41.49
CA ALA A 503 3.76 -28.76 -40.43
C ALA A 503 3.30 -27.30 -40.72
N ARG A 504 3.31 -26.88 -41.95
CA ARG A 504 2.88 -25.57 -42.40
C ARG A 504 1.40 -25.30 -42.07
N LYS A 505 0.53 -26.26 -42.37
CA LYS A 505 -0.91 -26.12 -42.08
C LYS A 505 -1.18 -26.09 -40.58
N VAL A 506 -0.45 -26.91 -39.81
CA VAL A 506 -0.56 -26.93 -38.34
C VAL A 506 -0.12 -25.60 -37.74
N ILE A 507 1.05 -25.08 -38.14
CA ILE A 507 1.57 -23.79 -37.66
C ILE A 507 0.61 -22.64 -38.00
N THR A 508 0.04 -22.67 -39.21
CA THR A 508 -0.91 -21.64 -39.65
C THR A 508 -2.20 -21.66 -38.84
N ASN A 509 -2.75 -22.86 -38.60
CA ASN A 509 -3.95 -22.99 -37.78
C ASN A 509 -3.70 -22.57 -36.33
N GLU A 510 -2.58 -22.98 -35.74
CA GLU A 510 -2.19 -22.54 -34.39
C GLU A 510 -2.00 -21.02 -34.31
N ALA A 511 -1.46 -20.38 -35.33
CA ALA A 511 -1.30 -18.94 -35.36
C ALA A 511 -2.63 -18.19 -35.56
N SER A 512 -3.58 -18.77 -36.28
CA SER A 512 -4.94 -18.26 -36.39
C SER A 512 -5.68 -18.36 -35.06
N GLU A 513 -5.60 -19.51 -34.38
CA GLU A 513 -6.13 -19.67 -33.03
C GLU A 513 -5.48 -18.71 -32.02
N PHE A 514 -4.17 -18.52 -32.14
CA PHE A 514 -3.44 -17.58 -31.32
C PHE A 514 -3.89 -16.13 -31.57
N LEU A 515 -4.12 -15.71 -32.81
CA LEU A 515 -4.67 -14.41 -33.16
C LEU A 515 -6.05 -14.19 -32.53
N ARG A 516 -6.92 -15.21 -32.63
CA ARG A 516 -8.23 -15.22 -32.02
C ARG A 516 -8.14 -15.02 -30.51
N HIS A 517 -7.30 -15.82 -29.87
CA HIS A 517 -7.08 -15.75 -28.43
C HIS A 517 -6.51 -14.41 -27.96
N LEU A 518 -5.60 -13.78 -28.74
CA LEU A 518 -5.10 -12.44 -28.45
C LEU A 518 -6.21 -11.38 -28.47
N LEU A 519 -7.15 -11.47 -29.42
CA LEU A 519 -8.29 -10.55 -29.48
C LEU A 519 -9.23 -10.76 -28.29
N GLU A 520 -9.57 -12.00 -27.95
CA GLU A 520 -10.44 -12.34 -26.82
C GLU A 520 -9.86 -11.90 -25.47
N ILE A 521 -8.58 -12.22 -25.20
CA ILE A 521 -7.92 -11.85 -23.94
C ILE A 521 -7.85 -10.34 -23.74
N ASN A 522 -7.56 -9.57 -24.79
CA ASN A 522 -7.45 -8.13 -24.64
C ASN A 522 -8.81 -7.48 -24.35
N CYS A 523 -9.90 -7.99 -24.92
CA CYS A 523 -11.26 -7.58 -24.58
C CYS A 523 -11.57 -7.88 -23.11
N ALA A 524 -11.35 -9.13 -22.65
CA ALA A 524 -11.62 -9.54 -21.29
C ALA A 524 -10.78 -8.75 -20.23
N ARG A 525 -9.54 -8.41 -20.56
CA ARG A 525 -8.66 -7.62 -19.69
C ARG A 525 -9.22 -6.23 -19.43
N VAL A 526 -9.71 -5.53 -20.45
CA VAL A 526 -10.29 -4.20 -20.28
C VAL A 526 -11.51 -4.25 -19.37
N GLN A 527 -12.39 -5.20 -19.57
CA GLN A 527 -13.58 -5.40 -18.73
C GLN A 527 -13.19 -5.66 -17.26
N ASN A 528 -12.29 -6.61 -17.04
CA ASN A 528 -11.86 -6.98 -15.69
C ASN A 528 -11.16 -5.81 -14.97
N ASP A 529 -10.37 -5.00 -15.67
CA ASP A 529 -9.71 -3.85 -15.08
C ASP A 529 -10.72 -2.81 -14.57
N VAL A 530 -11.73 -2.47 -15.35
CA VAL A 530 -12.79 -1.53 -14.93
C VAL A 530 -13.57 -2.06 -13.72
N LEU A 531 -13.94 -3.34 -13.74
CA LEU A 531 -14.69 -3.98 -12.66
C LEU A 531 -13.89 -4.05 -11.36
N ASN A 532 -12.60 -4.44 -11.43
CA ASN A 532 -11.72 -4.50 -10.28
C ASN A 532 -11.54 -3.11 -9.64
N ARG A 533 -11.42 -2.05 -10.43
CA ARG A 533 -11.31 -0.67 -9.93
C ARG A 533 -12.54 -0.24 -9.16
N ILE A 534 -13.73 -0.56 -9.67
CA ILE A 534 -14.99 -0.26 -9.00
C ILE A 534 -15.02 -0.97 -7.64
N GLN A 535 -14.64 -2.24 -7.59
CA GLN A 535 -14.63 -3.05 -6.39
C GLN A 535 -13.62 -2.56 -5.35
N ASP A 536 -12.39 -2.24 -5.78
CA ASP A 536 -11.32 -1.74 -4.90
C ASP A 536 -11.65 -0.37 -4.29
N SER A 537 -12.18 0.53 -5.11
CA SER A 537 -12.56 1.88 -4.64
C SER A 537 -13.69 1.82 -3.62
N ARG A 538 -14.65 0.92 -3.82
CA ARG A 538 -15.73 0.65 -2.88
C ARG A 538 -15.17 0.17 -1.54
N GLY A 539 -14.35 -0.90 -1.55
CA GLY A 539 -13.83 -1.50 -0.32
C GLY A 539 -13.03 -0.52 0.54
N ARG A 540 -12.24 0.36 -0.13
CA ARG A 540 -11.47 1.41 0.57
C ARG A 540 -12.37 2.43 1.26
N LEU A 541 -13.35 2.95 0.55
CA LEU A 541 -14.23 3.98 1.09
C LEU A 541 -15.12 3.45 2.20
N GLU A 542 -15.61 2.21 2.08
CA GLU A 542 -16.37 1.53 3.13
C GLU A 542 -15.55 1.34 4.40
N ALA A 543 -14.32 0.85 4.27
CA ALA A 543 -13.42 0.65 5.41
C ALA A 543 -13.08 1.96 6.12
N GLU A 544 -12.82 3.03 5.36
CA GLU A 544 -12.50 4.35 5.89
C GLU A 544 -13.68 4.96 6.66
N ILE A 545 -14.88 4.88 6.10
CA ILE A 545 -16.09 5.36 6.79
C ILE A 545 -16.36 4.56 8.06
N ARG A 546 -16.30 3.23 8.00
CA ARG A 546 -16.53 2.36 9.16
C ARG A 546 -15.55 2.66 10.29
N LYS A 547 -14.27 2.84 9.97
CA LYS A 547 -13.23 3.22 10.93
C LYS A 547 -13.55 4.55 11.61
N LEU A 548 -13.89 5.59 10.84
CA LEU A 548 -14.27 6.90 11.35
C LEU A 548 -15.48 6.82 12.32
N LEU A 549 -16.51 6.07 11.94
CA LEU A 549 -17.71 5.92 12.74
C LEU A 549 -17.43 5.24 14.10
N HIS A 550 -16.67 4.16 14.09
CA HIS A 550 -16.30 3.46 15.33
C HIS A 550 -15.41 4.30 16.23
N GLU A 551 -14.46 5.04 15.67
CA GLU A 551 -13.57 5.90 16.43
C GLU A 551 -14.34 7.03 17.14
N VAL A 552 -15.25 7.68 16.43
CA VAL A 552 -16.12 8.74 16.98
C VAL A 552 -16.98 8.20 18.12
N SER A 553 -17.64 7.05 17.92
CA SER A 553 -18.48 6.44 18.96
C SER A 553 -17.68 6.11 20.22
N ARG A 554 -16.51 5.54 20.05
CA ARG A 554 -15.62 5.17 21.16
C ARG A 554 -15.15 6.37 21.97
N ILE A 555 -14.75 7.46 21.31
CA ILE A 555 -14.30 8.69 21.96
C ILE A 555 -15.45 9.30 22.79
N ALA A 556 -16.65 9.39 22.23
CA ALA A 556 -17.81 9.95 22.88
C ALA A 556 -18.26 9.13 24.11
N GLU A 557 -18.27 7.79 24.01
CA GLU A 557 -18.59 6.90 25.14
C GLU A 557 -17.59 7.06 26.28
N GLN A 558 -16.30 7.07 25.96
CA GLN A 558 -15.25 7.26 26.97
C GLN A 558 -15.32 8.63 27.64
N ALA A 559 -15.65 9.68 26.87
CA ALA A 559 -15.84 11.03 27.41
C ALA A 559 -17.03 11.09 28.39
N LEU A 560 -18.16 10.44 28.05
CA LEU A 560 -19.32 10.37 28.94
C LEU A 560 -18.99 9.62 30.24
N ASP A 561 -18.30 8.48 30.14
CA ASP A 561 -17.94 7.70 31.33
C ASP A 561 -17.03 8.49 32.28
N ARG A 562 -16.05 9.23 31.71
CA ARG A 562 -15.22 10.13 32.52
C ARG A 562 -16.01 11.28 33.11
N ALA A 563 -16.91 11.91 32.34
CA ALA A 563 -17.75 13.00 32.81
C ALA A 563 -18.72 12.57 33.91
N ARG A 564 -19.32 11.37 33.84
CA ARG A 564 -20.18 10.81 34.89
C ARG A 564 -19.42 10.72 36.20
N LYS A 565 -18.24 10.11 36.22
CA LYS A 565 -17.42 9.96 37.43
C LYS A 565 -17.13 11.32 38.09
N VAL A 566 -16.72 12.32 37.29
CA VAL A 566 -16.41 13.65 37.79
C VAL A 566 -17.66 14.40 38.30
N LYS A 567 -18.81 14.22 37.62
CA LYS A 567 -20.08 14.88 38.04
C LYS A 567 -20.64 14.30 39.33
N GLU A 568 -20.41 13.01 39.59
CA GLU A 568 -20.76 12.38 40.87
C GLU A 568 -20.02 13.01 42.07
N GLU A 569 -18.82 13.55 41.85
CA GLU A 569 -18.00 14.25 42.84
C GLU A 569 -18.45 15.71 43.08
N GLY A 570 -19.37 16.25 42.26
CA GLY A 570 -19.99 17.55 42.39
C GLY A 570 -19.36 18.70 41.61
N THR A 571 -19.98 19.87 41.69
CA THR A 571 -19.63 21.05 40.91
C THR A 571 -18.14 21.50 41.01
N PRO A 572 -17.50 21.47 42.21
CA PRO A 572 -16.08 21.86 42.30
C PRO A 572 -15.17 20.92 41.55
N ALA A 573 -15.49 19.62 41.50
CA ALA A 573 -14.71 18.63 40.74
C ALA A 573 -14.82 18.87 39.24
N VAL A 574 -16.03 19.18 38.76
CA VAL A 574 -16.26 19.55 37.35
C VAL A 574 -15.44 20.78 36.96
N GLN A 575 -15.41 21.81 37.78
CA GLN A 575 -14.66 23.03 37.50
C GLN A 575 -13.15 22.78 37.48
N SER A 576 -12.64 21.99 38.43
CA SER A 576 -11.24 21.56 38.46
C SER A 576 -10.84 20.71 37.24
N ALA A 577 -11.74 19.81 36.79
CA ALA A 577 -11.53 19.01 35.62
C ALA A 577 -11.43 19.87 34.33
N ILE A 578 -12.32 20.85 34.16
CA ILE A 578 -12.29 21.78 33.01
C ILE A 578 -10.99 22.61 33.03
N GLU A 579 -10.57 23.10 34.19
CA GLU A 579 -9.30 23.83 34.31
C GLU A 579 -8.10 22.95 33.95
N ARG A 580 -8.14 21.68 34.35
CA ARG A 580 -7.13 20.70 33.99
C ARG A 580 -7.09 20.47 32.47
N LEU A 581 -8.23 20.26 31.83
CA LEU A 581 -8.35 20.11 30.38
C LEU A 581 -7.80 21.33 29.63
N ASN A 582 -8.17 22.52 30.04
CA ASN A 582 -7.68 23.78 29.44
C ASN A 582 -6.16 23.96 29.60
N ARG A 583 -5.57 23.48 30.72
CA ARG A 583 -4.14 23.45 30.94
C ARG A 583 -3.45 22.50 29.97
N ILE A 584 -3.99 21.27 29.85
CA ILE A 584 -3.43 20.25 28.96
C ILE A 584 -3.52 20.71 27.49
N GLU A 585 -4.66 21.27 27.08
CA GLU A 585 -4.86 21.82 25.73
C GLU A 585 -3.80 22.88 25.38
N ARG A 586 -3.54 23.82 26.30
CA ARG A 586 -2.48 24.84 26.09
C ARG A 586 -1.09 24.21 25.96
N ASN A 587 -0.80 23.21 26.81
CA ASN A 587 0.50 22.53 26.75
C ASN A 587 0.67 21.73 25.46
N VAL A 588 -0.37 21.02 24.99
CA VAL A 588 -0.34 20.31 23.71
C VAL A 588 -0.17 21.27 22.54
N SER A 589 -0.91 22.39 22.54
CA SER A 589 -0.81 23.41 21.49
C SER A 589 0.54 24.12 21.46
N ALA A 590 1.31 24.08 22.54
CA ALA A 590 2.66 24.64 22.60
C ALA A 590 3.73 23.66 22.09
N LEU A 591 3.41 22.39 21.89
CA LEU A 591 4.32 21.36 21.36
C LEU A 591 4.33 21.31 19.82
N VAL A 592 3.28 21.80 19.18
CA VAL A 592 3.09 21.88 17.73
C VAL A 592 3.39 23.29 17.23
#